data_662de7ae1cad93d6407bc0290d5e9bcb
#
_entry.id   662de7ae1cad93d6407bc0290d5e9bcb
#
_cell.length_a   1.000
_cell.length_b   1.000
_cell.length_c   1.000
_cell.angle_alpha   90.00
_cell.angle_beta   90.00
_cell.angle_gamma   90.00
#
_symmetry.space_group_name_H-M   'P 1'
#
loop_
_entity.id
_entity.type
_entity.pdbx_description
1 polymer ?
#
loop_
_entity_poly.entity_id
_entity_poly.type
_entity_poly.pdbx_seq_one_letter_code
_entity_poly.pdbx_strand_id
1 'polypeptide(L)'
;MLSLKDQSLLRTQAYVNGAWRDAFSGKTFTVTNPATGEELARVADVGAEETRQAIDAANAALPAWRAKTAKERAAILRRWFELIMAAQEDLAVLMTVEQGKPLAEARGEVAYGASFIEWFAEEGKRVYGDVIPTFAGNKRIVVLKEPIGVVAAITPWNFPNAMITRKVGPALAAGCTVVVKPAEDTPLSALALAELAERAGVPAGVFNIVTGSDPVAIGGELTANPIVRKLSFTGSTEVGKILMRQSADTVKKVSLELGGNAPFIVFDDADLDEAVKGALASKYRNSGQTCVCANRLLVQAGVYDAFAAKLVEAVKQIRVGNGLEAGVSQGPMINAQAIEKVEELMGDAVAKGATVALGGKRHELGATFFEPTILTGVTTEMRVAREEIFGPVAPLFKFETEADAVRMANDTEFGLAAYFYSRDIGRVWRVAEQLEYGMVAINEGILSTEVAPFGGIKQSGIGREGSKYGVDDFLEIKYLCVGLGA
;
A
#
# COMPACT_ATOMS: atom_id res chain seq x y z
N MET A 1 -20.90 -10.46 -18.24
CA MET A 1 -19.48 -10.47 -18.67
C MET A 1 -18.95 -9.07 -18.46
N LEU A 2 -17.81 -8.90 -17.81
CA LEU A 2 -17.21 -7.59 -17.54
C LEU A 2 -16.90 -6.87 -18.87
N SER A 3 -17.39 -5.64 -19.03
CA SER A 3 -17.23 -4.88 -20.29
C SER A 3 -15.94 -4.06 -20.27
N LEU A 4 -14.84 -4.68 -20.65
CA LEU A 4 -13.56 -4.01 -20.89
C LEU A 4 -13.42 -3.71 -22.39
N LYS A 5 -12.75 -2.62 -22.74
CA LYS A 5 -12.38 -2.33 -24.15
C LYS A 5 -11.37 -3.35 -24.65
N ASP A 6 -10.40 -3.69 -23.80
CA ASP A 6 -9.39 -4.72 -24.05
C ASP A 6 -9.66 -5.95 -23.17
N GLN A 7 -10.37 -6.93 -23.72
CA GLN A 7 -10.75 -8.16 -23.00
C GLN A 7 -9.54 -9.03 -22.60
N SER A 8 -8.37 -8.84 -23.21
CA SER A 8 -7.16 -9.60 -22.88
C SER A 8 -6.53 -9.17 -21.55
N LEU A 9 -6.98 -8.06 -20.94
CA LEU A 9 -6.62 -7.65 -19.59
C LEU A 9 -7.30 -8.51 -18.50
N LEU A 10 -8.39 -9.19 -18.82
CA LEU A 10 -9.04 -10.14 -17.92
C LEU A 10 -8.32 -11.50 -17.98
N ARG A 11 -7.29 -11.65 -17.17
CA ARG A 11 -6.52 -12.89 -17.03
C ARG A 11 -6.91 -13.63 -15.74
N THR A 12 -6.89 -14.95 -15.79
CA THR A 12 -7.29 -15.81 -14.66
C THR A 12 -6.22 -16.87 -14.32
N GLN A 13 -5.13 -16.89 -15.03
CA GLN A 13 -4.01 -17.81 -14.85
C GLN A 13 -2.85 -17.10 -14.16
N ALA A 14 -2.02 -17.83 -13.42
CA ALA A 14 -0.76 -17.31 -12.93
C ALA A 14 0.18 -16.96 -14.09
N TYR A 15 1.02 -15.92 -13.93
CA TYR A 15 1.99 -15.51 -14.94
C TYR A 15 3.39 -15.89 -14.49
N VAL A 16 3.97 -16.92 -15.10
CA VAL A 16 5.28 -17.43 -14.71
C VAL A 16 6.15 -17.67 -15.93
N ASN A 17 7.33 -17.09 -15.92
CA ASN A 17 8.34 -17.23 -17.00
C ASN A 17 7.81 -16.86 -18.40
N GLY A 18 7.07 -15.75 -18.48
CA GLY A 18 6.49 -15.27 -19.73
C GLY A 18 5.33 -16.12 -20.27
N ALA A 19 4.71 -16.95 -19.43
CA ALA A 19 3.60 -17.80 -19.83
C ALA A 19 2.47 -17.77 -18.80
N TRP A 20 1.24 -17.77 -19.30
CA TRP A 20 0.02 -17.93 -18.49
C TRP A 20 -0.18 -19.41 -18.18
N ARG A 21 -0.36 -19.75 -16.88
CA ARG A 21 -0.37 -21.14 -16.39
C ARG A 21 -1.50 -21.37 -15.42
N ASP A 22 -2.19 -22.48 -15.60
CA ASP A 22 -3.11 -23.04 -14.62
C ASP A 22 -2.32 -23.65 -13.45
N ALA A 23 -2.96 -23.85 -12.31
CA ALA A 23 -2.37 -24.60 -11.21
C ALA A 23 -2.14 -26.06 -11.60
N PHE A 24 -1.05 -26.67 -11.15
CA PHE A 24 -0.76 -28.08 -11.41
C PHE A 24 -1.85 -29.02 -10.90
N SER A 25 -2.51 -28.62 -9.83
CA SER A 25 -3.66 -29.32 -9.27
C SER A 25 -4.94 -29.19 -10.08
N GLY A 26 -4.98 -28.25 -11.05
CA GLY A 26 -6.19 -27.81 -11.73
C GLY A 26 -7.16 -27.03 -10.84
N LYS A 27 -6.78 -26.71 -9.59
CA LYS A 27 -7.63 -25.96 -8.66
C LYS A 27 -7.71 -24.48 -9.04
N THR A 28 -8.87 -23.89 -8.73
CA THR A 28 -9.12 -22.46 -8.85
C THR A 28 -9.79 -21.95 -7.59
N PHE A 29 -9.63 -20.67 -7.29
CA PHE A 29 -10.43 -19.96 -6.29
C PHE A 29 -11.30 -18.90 -6.95
N THR A 30 -12.40 -18.56 -6.29
CA THR A 30 -13.38 -17.58 -6.81
C THR A 30 -13.00 -16.18 -6.38
N VAL A 31 -13.04 -15.25 -7.33
CA VAL A 31 -12.98 -13.80 -7.08
C VAL A 31 -14.40 -13.26 -7.22
N THR A 32 -14.87 -12.52 -6.21
CA THR A 32 -16.24 -12.01 -6.14
C THR A 32 -16.27 -10.48 -6.13
N ASN A 33 -17.34 -9.92 -6.65
CA ASN A 33 -17.61 -8.49 -6.53
C ASN A 33 -18.16 -8.20 -5.11
N PRO A 34 -17.48 -7.42 -4.27
CA PRO A 34 -17.94 -7.14 -2.91
C PRO A 34 -19.24 -6.31 -2.86
N ALA A 35 -19.59 -5.59 -3.95
CA ALA A 35 -20.82 -4.82 -4.03
C ALA A 35 -22.05 -5.67 -4.32
N THR A 36 -21.90 -6.79 -5.05
CA THR A 36 -23.03 -7.61 -5.52
C THR A 36 -22.99 -9.05 -5.03
N GLY A 37 -21.83 -9.54 -4.58
CA GLY A 37 -21.57 -10.94 -4.26
C GLY A 37 -21.45 -11.86 -5.48
N GLU A 38 -21.52 -11.33 -6.69
CA GLU A 38 -21.41 -12.12 -7.93
C GLU A 38 -19.99 -12.62 -8.16
N GLU A 39 -19.87 -13.84 -8.68
CA GLU A 39 -18.60 -14.39 -9.16
C GLU A 39 -18.13 -13.60 -10.39
N LEU A 40 -16.93 -13.03 -10.30
CA LEU A 40 -16.25 -12.32 -11.40
C LEU A 40 -15.42 -13.24 -12.25
N ALA A 41 -14.66 -14.12 -11.60
CA ALA A 41 -13.74 -15.05 -12.25
C ALA A 41 -13.35 -16.21 -11.32
N ARG A 42 -12.86 -17.28 -11.93
CA ARG A 42 -12.12 -18.36 -11.25
C ARG A 42 -10.67 -18.27 -11.63
N VAL A 43 -9.81 -18.02 -10.64
CA VAL A 43 -8.38 -17.77 -10.83
C VAL A 43 -7.58 -19.00 -10.40
N ALA A 44 -6.48 -19.29 -11.09
CA ALA A 44 -5.60 -20.41 -10.78
C ALA A 44 -5.12 -20.39 -9.33
N ASP A 45 -5.31 -21.48 -8.60
CA ASP A 45 -4.94 -21.64 -7.18
C ASP A 45 -3.62 -22.40 -7.09
N VAL A 46 -2.50 -21.68 -7.29
CA VAL A 46 -1.16 -22.25 -7.27
C VAL A 46 -0.65 -22.39 -5.84
N GLY A 47 0.29 -23.32 -5.63
CA GLY A 47 0.88 -23.60 -4.34
C GLY A 47 2.38 -23.34 -4.24
N ALA A 48 3.03 -23.97 -3.27
CA ALA A 48 4.47 -23.84 -3.02
C ALA A 48 5.33 -24.29 -4.20
N GLU A 49 4.93 -25.35 -4.91
CA GLU A 49 5.73 -25.89 -6.04
C GLU A 49 5.79 -24.93 -7.22
N GLU A 50 4.63 -24.36 -7.64
CA GLU A 50 4.59 -23.37 -8.70
C GLU A 50 5.30 -22.07 -8.27
N THR A 51 5.22 -21.70 -6.98
CA THR A 51 5.97 -20.59 -6.41
C THR A 51 7.48 -20.81 -6.52
N ARG A 52 7.95 -22.02 -6.23
CA ARG A 52 9.36 -22.40 -6.41
C ARG A 52 9.79 -22.27 -7.85
N GLN A 53 8.98 -22.76 -8.80
CA GLN A 53 9.26 -22.61 -10.22
C GLN A 53 9.30 -21.14 -10.68
N ALA A 54 8.45 -20.28 -10.11
CA ALA A 54 8.50 -18.84 -10.38
C ALA A 54 9.80 -18.21 -9.85
N ILE A 55 10.27 -18.64 -8.66
CA ILE A 55 11.55 -18.22 -8.09
C ILE A 55 12.72 -18.68 -8.97
N ASP A 56 12.71 -19.93 -9.43
CA ASP A 56 13.73 -20.49 -10.31
C ASP A 56 13.78 -19.74 -11.66
N ALA A 57 12.61 -19.43 -12.23
CA ALA A 57 12.50 -18.63 -13.45
C ALA A 57 13.06 -17.23 -13.25
N ALA A 58 12.74 -16.58 -12.12
CA ALA A 58 13.26 -15.27 -11.76
C ALA A 58 14.80 -15.30 -11.61
N ASN A 59 15.33 -16.34 -10.97
CA ASN A 59 16.78 -16.53 -10.83
C ASN A 59 17.47 -16.76 -12.17
N ALA A 60 16.89 -17.56 -13.05
CA ALA A 60 17.43 -17.80 -14.40
C ALA A 60 17.44 -16.53 -15.28
N ALA A 61 16.44 -15.67 -15.14
CA ALA A 61 16.34 -14.41 -15.89
C ALA A 61 17.26 -13.30 -15.34
N LEU A 62 17.67 -13.37 -14.06
CA LEU A 62 18.42 -12.33 -13.36
C LEU A 62 19.72 -11.91 -14.05
N PRO A 63 20.61 -12.81 -14.50
CA PRO A 63 21.87 -12.41 -15.13
C PRO A 63 21.68 -11.55 -16.39
N ALA A 64 20.73 -11.92 -17.24
CA ALA A 64 20.45 -11.17 -18.48
C ALA A 64 19.78 -9.82 -18.17
N TRP A 65 18.90 -9.77 -17.17
CA TRP A 65 18.24 -8.52 -16.78
C TRP A 65 19.21 -7.52 -16.14
N ARG A 66 20.03 -7.97 -15.16
CA ARG A 66 21.03 -7.11 -14.49
C ARG A 66 22.14 -6.62 -15.45
N ALA A 67 22.44 -7.37 -16.52
CA ALA A 67 23.42 -6.98 -17.52
C ALA A 67 22.94 -5.84 -18.44
N LYS A 68 21.61 -5.58 -18.51
CA LYS A 68 21.09 -4.42 -19.22
C LYS A 68 21.54 -3.13 -18.55
N THR A 69 21.82 -2.13 -19.37
CA THR A 69 22.09 -0.78 -18.85
C THR A 69 20.85 -0.19 -18.17
N ALA A 70 21.05 0.75 -17.25
CA ALA A 70 19.94 1.47 -16.64
C ALA A 70 19.01 2.14 -17.69
N LYS A 71 19.59 2.62 -18.81
CA LYS A 71 18.84 3.22 -19.92
C LYS A 71 17.91 2.21 -20.60
N GLU A 72 18.35 0.98 -20.83
CA GLU A 72 17.53 -0.06 -21.44
C GLU A 72 16.38 -0.49 -20.53
N ARG A 73 16.65 -0.68 -19.23
CA ARG A 73 15.60 -0.97 -18.23
C ARG A 73 14.60 0.17 -18.14
N ALA A 74 15.08 1.41 -18.08
CA ALA A 74 14.24 2.60 -18.03
C ALA A 74 13.31 2.72 -19.26
N ALA A 75 13.79 2.37 -20.46
CA ALA A 75 12.96 2.41 -21.67
C ALA A 75 11.80 1.39 -21.62
N ILE A 76 12.03 0.19 -21.06
CA ILE A 76 11.00 -0.83 -20.87
C ILE A 76 9.98 -0.35 -19.81
N LEU A 77 10.45 0.17 -18.68
CA LEU A 77 9.59 0.69 -17.63
C LEU A 77 8.75 1.89 -18.12
N ARG A 78 9.34 2.80 -18.90
CA ARG A 78 8.62 3.92 -19.50
C ARG A 78 7.49 3.45 -20.40
N ARG A 79 7.76 2.45 -21.25
CA ARG A 79 6.72 1.86 -22.10
C ARG A 79 5.63 1.19 -21.27
N TRP A 80 5.98 0.54 -20.15
CA TRP A 80 4.99 -0.06 -19.25
C TRP A 80 4.09 1.00 -18.63
N PHE A 81 4.66 2.09 -18.13
CA PHE A 81 3.90 3.25 -17.67
C PHE A 81 2.91 3.75 -18.71
N GLU A 82 3.37 3.96 -19.95
CA GLU A 82 2.52 4.44 -21.05
C GLU A 82 1.35 3.48 -21.36
N LEU A 83 1.61 2.18 -21.33
CA LEU A 83 0.57 1.16 -21.52
C LEU A 83 -0.44 1.12 -20.34
N ILE A 84 0.02 1.26 -19.10
CA ILE A 84 -0.87 1.35 -17.93
C ILE A 84 -1.78 2.57 -18.06
N MET A 85 -1.24 3.73 -18.42
CA MET A 85 -2.02 4.96 -18.59
C MET A 85 -3.00 4.87 -19.76
N ALA A 86 -2.59 4.23 -20.86
CA ALA A 86 -3.48 3.99 -22.01
C ALA A 86 -4.65 3.04 -21.67
N ALA A 87 -4.43 2.10 -20.74
CA ALA A 87 -5.44 1.14 -20.26
C ALA A 87 -6.17 1.61 -18.98
N GLN A 88 -5.98 2.88 -18.55
CA GLN A 88 -6.48 3.37 -17.25
C GLN A 88 -7.94 3.05 -16.99
N GLU A 89 -8.81 3.23 -17.97
CA GLU A 89 -10.25 3.00 -17.80
C GLU A 89 -10.57 1.53 -17.55
N ASP A 90 -9.99 0.63 -18.35
CA ASP A 90 -10.21 -0.81 -18.19
C ASP A 90 -9.64 -1.32 -16.85
N LEU A 91 -8.45 -0.86 -16.46
CA LEU A 91 -7.86 -1.19 -15.16
C LEU A 91 -8.69 -0.64 -14.00
N ALA A 92 -9.25 0.57 -14.13
CA ALA A 92 -10.11 1.15 -13.10
C ALA A 92 -11.45 0.40 -12.96
N VAL A 93 -12.07 0.00 -14.09
CA VAL A 93 -13.29 -0.83 -14.07
C VAL A 93 -13.00 -2.17 -13.40
N LEU A 94 -11.91 -2.85 -13.80
CA LEU A 94 -11.51 -4.12 -13.24
C LEU A 94 -11.29 -4.02 -11.72
N MET A 95 -10.57 -3.00 -11.28
CA MET A 95 -10.31 -2.72 -9.86
C MET A 95 -11.61 -2.42 -9.10
N THR A 96 -12.50 -1.61 -9.64
CA THR A 96 -13.77 -1.29 -9.00
C THR A 96 -14.62 -2.52 -8.75
N VAL A 97 -14.66 -3.46 -9.70
CA VAL A 97 -15.49 -4.67 -9.53
C VAL A 97 -14.88 -5.69 -8.59
N GLU A 98 -13.55 -5.84 -8.53
CA GLU A 98 -12.93 -6.83 -7.64
C GLU A 98 -12.68 -6.30 -6.22
N GLN A 99 -12.42 -4.98 -6.06
CA GLN A 99 -12.08 -4.38 -4.76
C GLN A 99 -13.23 -3.58 -4.15
N GLY A 100 -14.12 -3.02 -4.98
CA GLY A 100 -15.30 -2.31 -4.54
C GLY A 100 -15.17 -0.78 -4.51
N LYS A 101 -13.98 -0.18 -4.58
CA LYS A 101 -13.82 1.29 -4.54
C LYS A 101 -14.53 1.98 -5.70
N PRO A 102 -14.99 3.24 -5.51
CA PRO A 102 -15.59 4.02 -6.57
C PRO A 102 -14.67 4.18 -7.78
N LEU A 103 -15.23 4.17 -8.98
CA LEU A 103 -14.49 4.25 -10.25
C LEU A 103 -13.58 5.48 -10.33
N ALA A 104 -14.00 6.60 -9.74
CA ALA A 104 -13.17 7.80 -9.68
C ALA A 104 -11.89 7.58 -8.85
N GLU A 105 -12.00 6.88 -7.71
CA GLU A 105 -10.85 6.52 -6.89
C GLU A 105 -9.96 5.47 -7.57
N ALA A 106 -10.57 4.50 -8.26
CA ALA A 106 -9.84 3.49 -9.03
C ALA A 106 -9.01 4.11 -10.16
N ARG A 107 -9.56 5.09 -10.90
CA ARG A 107 -8.78 5.86 -11.89
C ARG A 107 -7.60 6.59 -11.26
N GLY A 108 -7.83 7.20 -10.09
CA GLY A 108 -6.77 7.85 -9.31
C GLY A 108 -5.69 6.87 -8.87
N GLU A 109 -6.07 5.66 -8.44
CA GLU A 109 -5.10 4.63 -8.07
C GLU A 109 -4.28 4.11 -9.25
N VAL A 110 -4.90 3.89 -10.41
CA VAL A 110 -4.16 3.48 -11.63
C VAL A 110 -3.10 4.52 -11.99
N ALA A 111 -3.46 5.81 -11.98
CA ALA A 111 -2.51 6.90 -12.24
C ALA A 111 -1.39 6.93 -11.18
N TYR A 112 -1.75 6.82 -9.90
CA TYR A 112 -0.81 6.77 -8.79
C TYR A 112 0.10 5.54 -8.86
N GLY A 113 -0.42 4.36 -9.19
CA GLY A 113 0.40 3.17 -9.40
C GLY A 113 1.36 3.32 -10.58
N ALA A 114 0.88 3.88 -11.69
CA ALA A 114 1.69 4.13 -12.88
C ALA A 114 2.84 5.12 -12.60
N SER A 115 2.61 6.16 -11.79
CA SER A 115 3.63 7.16 -11.47
C SER A 115 4.87 6.57 -10.80
N PHE A 116 4.75 5.49 -10.03
CA PHE A 116 5.91 4.77 -9.49
C PHE A 116 6.75 4.09 -10.57
N ILE A 117 6.12 3.53 -11.59
CA ILE A 117 6.86 2.94 -12.73
C ILE A 117 7.63 4.03 -13.49
N GLU A 118 6.99 5.18 -13.75
CA GLU A 118 7.63 6.34 -14.37
C GLU A 118 8.78 6.87 -13.51
N TRP A 119 8.51 7.12 -12.22
CA TRP A 119 9.50 7.63 -11.27
C TRP A 119 10.76 6.76 -11.23
N PHE A 120 10.61 5.45 -11.08
CA PHE A 120 11.76 4.55 -11.00
C PHE A 120 12.43 4.27 -12.35
N ALA A 121 11.74 4.44 -13.48
CA ALA A 121 12.39 4.49 -14.78
C ALA A 121 13.42 5.63 -14.87
N GLU A 122 13.15 6.76 -14.17
CA GLU A 122 14.08 7.88 -14.07
C GLU A 122 15.11 7.70 -12.95
N GLU A 123 14.71 7.27 -11.74
CA GLU A 123 15.61 7.10 -10.61
C GLU A 123 16.61 5.95 -10.80
N GLY A 124 16.26 4.89 -11.51
CA GLY A 124 17.18 3.80 -11.83
C GLY A 124 18.44 4.26 -12.58
N LYS A 125 18.38 5.40 -13.30
CA LYS A 125 19.53 6.03 -13.95
C LYS A 125 20.42 6.85 -13.02
N ARG A 126 20.00 7.07 -11.76
CA ARG A 126 20.71 7.85 -10.73
C ARG A 126 21.29 6.99 -9.60
N VAL A 127 21.34 5.68 -9.80
CA VAL A 127 21.96 4.75 -8.86
C VAL A 127 23.48 4.85 -9.00
N TYR A 128 24.05 5.90 -8.39
CA TYR A 128 25.48 6.17 -8.43
C TYR A 128 26.22 5.43 -7.30
N GLY A 129 27.48 5.06 -7.58
CA GLY A 129 28.44 4.66 -6.56
C GLY A 129 29.34 5.82 -6.17
N ASP A 130 30.38 5.52 -5.37
CA ASP A 130 31.28 6.51 -4.81
C ASP A 130 32.73 6.21 -5.17
N VAL A 131 33.56 7.26 -5.28
CA VAL A 131 35.01 7.18 -5.24
C VAL A 131 35.46 7.83 -3.93
N ILE A 132 36.05 7.03 -3.04
CA ILE A 132 36.41 7.44 -1.68
C ILE A 132 37.90 7.73 -1.58
N PRO A 133 38.35 8.80 -0.88
CA PRO A 133 39.76 9.03 -0.57
C PRO A 133 40.41 7.81 0.07
N THR A 134 41.58 7.41 -0.48
CA THR A 134 42.26 6.19 -0.06
C THR A 134 43.13 6.40 1.20
N PHE A 135 43.39 5.32 1.90
CA PHE A 135 44.35 5.27 3.05
C PHE A 135 45.79 5.01 2.63
N ALA A 136 46.09 4.77 1.35
CA ALA A 136 47.44 4.53 0.81
C ALA A 136 47.54 5.01 -0.65
N GLY A 137 48.66 5.64 -1.00
CA GLY A 137 48.87 6.31 -2.27
C GLY A 137 48.76 5.37 -3.51
N ASN A 138 49.09 4.09 -3.30
CA ASN A 138 49.04 3.07 -4.35
C ASN A 138 47.71 2.31 -4.40
N LYS A 139 46.62 2.85 -3.86
CA LYS A 139 45.31 2.22 -3.88
C LYS A 139 44.21 3.16 -4.40
N ARG A 140 43.14 2.61 -4.84
CA ARG A 140 41.87 3.33 -5.14
C ARG A 140 40.73 2.61 -4.48
N ILE A 141 39.76 3.38 -3.96
CA ILE A 141 38.54 2.87 -3.35
C ILE A 141 37.37 3.29 -4.19
N VAL A 142 36.61 2.29 -4.65
CA VAL A 142 35.38 2.48 -5.41
C VAL A 142 34.27 1.72 -4.74
N VAL A 143 33.10 2.33 -4.64
CA VAL A 143 31.87 1.70 -4.18
C VAL A 143 30.93 1.53 -5.36
N LEU A 144 30.42 0.32 -5.55
CA LEU A 144 29.39 0.01 -6.52
C LEU A 144 28.07 -0.27 -5.82
N LYS A 145 26.95 0.09 -6.45
CA LYS A 145 25.60 -0.36 -6.06
C LYS A 145 25.15 -1.41 -7.07
N GLU A 146 24.80 -2.59 -6.59
CA GLU A 146 24.38 -3.73 -7.42
C GLU A 146 22.97 -4.18 -7.03
N PRO A 147 22.17 -4.77 -7.96
CA PRO A 147 20.87 -5.34 -7.60
C PRO A 147 21.03 -6.46 -6.58
N ILE A 148 20.13 -6.49 -5.58
CA ILE A 148 20.16 -7.49 -4.50
C ILE A 148 19.92 -8.91 -5.03
N GLY A 149 19.15 -9.09 -6.11
CA GLY A 149 18.87 -10.39 -6.71
C GLY A 149 17.38 -10.63 -6.96
N VAL A 150 16.89 -11.83 -6.63
CA VAL A 150 15.47 -12.17 -6.71
C VAL A 150 14.71 -11.56 -5.53
N VAL A 151 13.62 -10.87 -5.84
CA VAL A 151 12.74 -10.19 -4.88
C VAL A 151 11.40 -10.93 -4.81
N ALA A 152 10.93 -11.23 -3.61
CA ALA A 152 9.55 -11.61 -3.34
C ALA A 152 8.75 -10.36 -2.93
N ALA A 153 7.60 -10.14 -3.53
CA ALA A 153 6.67 -9.09 -3.16
C ALA A 153 5.30 -9.69 -2.79
N ILE A 154 4.79 -9.38 -1.61
CA ILE A 154 3.47 -9.80 -1.16
C ILE A 154 2.64 -8.54 -0.92
N THR A 155 1.48 -8.44 -1.58
CA THR A 155 0.70 -7.20 -1.63
C THR A 155 -0.74 -7.39 -1.17
N PRO A 156 -1.33 -6.36 -0.51
CA PRO A 156 -2.70 -6.41 -0.01
C PRO A 156 -3.72 -6.10 -1.12
N TRP A 157 -4.99 -6.24 -0.75
CA TRP A 157 -6.14 -6.04 -1.63
C TRP A 157 -6.61 -4.58 -1.75
N ASN A 158 -6.24 -3.69 -0.83
CA ASN A 158 -6.85 -2.36 -0.73
C ASN A 158 -6.42 -1.35 -1.81
N PHE A 159 -5.20 -1.50 -2.34
CA PHE A 159 -4.69 -0.77 -3.50
C PHE A 159 -3.97 -1.75 -4.45
N PRO A 160 -4.72 -2.62 -5.14
CA PRO A 160 -4.16 -3.80 -5.81
C PRO A 160 -3.23 -3.47 -7.00
N ASN A 161 -3.30 -2.28 -7.53
CA ASN A 161 -2.40 -1.79 -8.57
C ASN A 161 -1.17 -1.10 -7.95
N ALA A 162 -1.40 -0.07 -7.12
CA ALA A 162 -0.32 0.77 -6.60
C ALA A 162 0.64 0.01 -5.67
N MET A 163 0.15 -0.94 -4.85
CA MET A 163 1.02 -1.70 -3.94
C MET A 163 1.96 -2.66 -4.69
N ILE A 164 1.62 -3.07 -5.90
CA ILE A 164 2.50 -3.85 -6.78
C ILE A 164 3.53 -2.93 -7.43
N THR A 165 3.10 -1.86 -8.08
CA THR A 165 4.00 -0.98 -8.85
C THR A 165 5.05 -0.30 -7.98
N ARG A 166 4.72 0.05 -6.73
CA ARG A 166 5.63 0.64 -5.73
C ARG A 166 6.80 -0.28 -5.36
N LYS A 167 6.60 -1.61 -5.45
CA LYS A 167 7.60 -2.64 -5.13
C LYS A 167 8.34 -3.08 -6.41
N VAL A 168 7.60 -3.34 -7.46
CA VAL A 168 8.13 -3.87 -8.73
C VAL A 168 8.91 -2.80 -9.49
N GLY A 169 8.44 -1.55 -9.51
CA GLY A 169 9.11 -0.43 -10.17
C GLY A 169 10.57 -0.28 -9.75
N PRO A 170 10.88 -0.04 -8.46
CA PRO A 170 12.26 0.09 -8.00
C PRO A 170 13.06 -1.20 -8.14
N ALA A 171 12.45 -2.38 -7.92
CA ALA A 171 13.13 -3.66 -8.09
C ALA A 171 13.64 -3.86 -9.53
N LEU A 172 12.78 -3.68 -10.52
CA LEU A 172 13.15 -3.81 -11.93
C LEU A 172 14.12 -2.71 -12.37
N ALA A 173 13.95 -1.48 -11.92
CA ALA A 173 14.85 -0.36 -12.17
C ALA A 173 16.27 -0.63 -11.65
N ALA A 174 16.39 -1.20 -10.44
CA ALA A 174 17.65 -1.62 -9.85
C ALA A 174 18.32 -2.76 -10.62
N GLY A 175 17.57 -3.56 -11.37
CA GLY A 175 18.06 -4.74 -12.10
C GLY A 175 17.75 -6.07 -11.38
N CYS A 176 16.86 -6.07 -10.42
CA CYS A 176 16.32 -7.26 -9.76
C CYS A 176 15.24 -7.93 -10.61
N THR A 177 14.96 -9.20 -10.33
CA THR A 177 13.78 -9.92 -10.84
C THR A 177 12.79 -10.12 -9.70
N VAL A 178 11.49 -10.29 -10.00
CA VAL A 178 10.44 -10.23 -8.99
C VAL A 178 9.44 -11.38 -9.14
N VAL A 179 9.05 -11.96 -8.00
CA VAL A 179 7.89 -12.84 -7.86
C VAL A 179 6.88 -12.15 -6.95
N VAL A 180 5.68 -11.89 -7.46
CA VAL A 180 4.59 -11.20 -6.72
C VAL A 180 3.52 -12.22 -6.32
N LYS A 181 3.12 -12.19 -5.04
CA LYS A 181 1.87 -12.78 -4.57
C LYS A 181 0.87 -11.66 -4.28
N PRO A 182 -0.11 -11.41 -5.15
CA PRO A 182 -1.20 -10.49 -4.85
C PRO A 182 -2.16 -11.09 -3.81
N ALA A 183 -3.00 -10.24 -3.20
CA ALA A 183 -4.09 -10.73 -2.36
C ALA A 183 -5.06 -11.59 -3.18
N GLU A 184 -5.63 -12.59 -2.56
CA GLU A 184 -6.63 -13.48 -3.13
C GLU A 184 -7.95 -12.78 -3.46
N ASP A 185 -8.28 -11.70 -2.73
CA ASP A 185 -9.47 -10.89 -3.01
C ASP A 185 -9.34 -10.06 -4.31
N THR A 186 -8.10 -9.71 -4.73
CA THR A 186 -7.88 -8.78 -5.84
C THR A 186 -6.74 -9.20 -6.79
N PRO A 187 -6.75 -10.41 -7.34
CA PRO A 187 -5.69 -10.89 -8.23
C PRO A 187 -5.81 -10.35 -9.66
N LEU A 188 -7.00 -9.93 -10.10
CA LEU A 188 -7.23 -9.56 -11.50
C LEU A 188 -6.48 -8.29 -11.89
N SER A 189 -6.43 -7.28 -11.03
CA SER A 189 -5.61 -6.08 -11.23
C SER A 189 -4.12 -6.42 -11.37
N ALA A 190 -3.61 -7.37 -10.57
CA ALA A 190 -2.24 -7.83 -10.65
C ALA A 190 -1.93 -8.51 -11.99
N LEU A 191 -2.83 -9.39 -12.44
CA LEU A 191 -2.67 -10.13 -13.69
C LEU A 191 -2.76 -9.20 -14.90
N ALA A 192 -3.61 -8.18 -14.86
CA ALA A 192 -3.67 -7.14 -15.90
C ALA A 192 -2.35 -6.34 -15.98
N LEU A 193 -1.70 -6.04 -14.85
CA LEU A 193 -0.37 -5.42 -14.85
C LEU A 193 0.68 -6.31 -15.51
N ALA A 194 0.63 -7.64 -15.32
CA ALA A 194 1.54 -8.57 -15.97
C ALA A 194 1.34 -8.61 -17.50
N GLU A 195 0.10 -8.62 -17.95
CA GLU A 195 -0.23 -8.52 -19.39
C GLU A 195 0.39 -7.26 -20.01
N LEU A 196 0.24 -6.12 -19.35
CA LEU A 196 0.83 -4.86 -19.82
C LEU A 196 2.36 -4.83 -19.72
N ALA A 197 2.96 -5.50 -18.72
CA ALA A 197 4.41 -5.64 -18.60
C ALA A 197 5.00 -6.48 -19.75
N GLU A 198 4.34 -7.58 -20.12
CA GLU A 198 4.72 -8.41 -21.28
C GLU A 198 4.70 -7.59 -22.57
N ARG A 199 3.62 -6.83 -22.81
CA ARG A 199 3.51 -5.92 -23.98
C ARG A 199 4.56 -4.81 -23.98
N ALA A 200 4.98 -4.37 -22.80
CA ALA A 200 6.05 -3.38 -22.67
C ALA A 200 7.44 -3.95 -23.02
N GLY A 201 7.57 -5.27 -23.10
CA GLY A 201 8.82 -5.96 -23.40
C GLY A 201 9.62 -6.32 -22.15
N VAL A 202 8.99 -6.46 -20.99
CA VAL A 202 9.62 -7.08 -19.82
C VAL A 202 9.92 -8.55 -20.17
N PRO A 203 11.18 -9.00 -20.09
CA PRO A 203 11.53 -10.36 -20.51
C PRO A 203 10.91 -11.43 -19.63
N ALA A 204 10.70 -12.62 -20.21
CA ALA A 204 10.24 -13.80 -19.48
C ALA A 204 11.08 -14.05 -18.21
N GLY A 205 10.42 -14.37 -17.10
CA GLY A 205 11.04 -14.62 -15.79
C GLY A 205 11.43 -13.37 -15.01
N VAL A 206 11.52 -12.18 -15.62
CA VAL A 206 11.88 -10.94 -14.90
C VAL A 206 10.78 -10.49 -13.96
N PHE A 207 9.53 -10.64 -14.37
CA PHE A 207 8.34 -10.36 -13.57
C PHE A 207 7.41 -11.58 -13.58
N ASN A 208 7.03 -12.07 -12.42
CA ASN A 208 6.18 -13.25 -12.26
C ASN A 208 5.08 -12.95 -11.24
N ILE A 209 3.88 -13.52 -11.44
CA ILE A 209 2.75 -13.42 -10.51
C ILE A 209 2.26 -14.83 -10.19
N VAL A 210 2.25 -15.15 -8.89
CA VAL A 210 1.71 -16.40 -8.33
C VAL A 210 0.41 -16.07 -7.59
N THR A 211 -0.71 -16.58 -8.10
CA THR A 211 -2.04 -16.42 -7.51
C THR A 211 -2.39 -17.63 -6.65
N GLY A 212 -2.99 -17.44 -5.50
CA GLY A 212 -3.39 -18.59 -4.66
C GLY A 212 -4.10 -18.15 -3.40
N SER A 213 -4.98 -19.04 -2.93
CA SER A 213 -5.80 -18.87 -1.74
C SER A 213 -5.12 -19.38 -0.45
N ASP A 214 -3.98 -20.08 -0.56
CA ASP A 214 -3.17 -20.51 0.59
C ASP A 214 -1.96 -19.57 0.79
N PRO A 215 -2.08 -18.52 1.61
CA PRO A 215 -0.99 -17.59 1.87
C PRO A 215 0.16 -18.21 2.66
N VAL A 216 -0.10 -19.30 3.41
CA VAL A 216 0.92 -19.98 4.21
C VAL A 216 1.86 -20.79 3.33
N ALA A 217 1.33 -21.54 2.36
CA ALA A 217 2.14 -22.32 1.44
C ALA A 217 3.01 -21.43 0.54
N ILE A 218 2.41 -20.40 -0.07
CA ILE A 218 3.13 -19.48 -0.97
C ILE A 218 4.09 -18.59 -0.17
N GLY A 219 3.62 -17.96 0.91
CA GLY A 219 4.44 -17.09 1.76
C GLY A 219 5.61 -17.85 2.41
N GLY A 220 5.38 -19.08 2.82
CA GLY A 220 6.40 -19.98 3.35
C GLY A 220 7.52 -20.26 2.35
N GLU A 221 7.18 -20.58 1.09
CA GLU A 221 8.17 -20.78 0.02
C GLU A 221 8.95 -19.49 -0.27
N LEU A 222 8.26 -18.32 -0.36
CA LEU A 222 8.90 -17.04 -0.62
C LEU A 222 9.86 -16.62 0.50
N THR A 223 9.57 -16.96 1.75
CA THR A 223 10.42 -16.63 2.90
C THR A 223 11.55 -17.62 3.14
N ALA A 224 11.31 -18.91 2.97
CA ALA A 224 12.29 -19.97 3.24
C ALA A 224 13.31 -20.15 2.10
N ASN A 225 12.94 -19.85 0.85
CA ASN A 225 13.79 -20.13 -0.31
C ASN A 225 15.04 -19.21 -0.33
N PRO A 226 16.27 -19.78 -0.33
CA PRO A 226 17.52 -19.02 -0.25
C PRO A 226 17.85 -18.22 -1.53
N ILE A 227 17.21 -18.53 -2.64
CA ILE A 227 17.34 -17.77 -3.90
C ILE A 227 16.72 -16.38 -3.75
N VAL A 228 15.65 -16.26 -2.97
CA VAL A 228 15.01 -14.99 -2.66
C VAL A 228 15.92 -14.19 -1.72
N ARG A 229 16.41 -13.05 -2.15
CA ARG A 229 17.34 -12.19 -1.41
C ARG A 229 16.66 -11.06 -0.66
N LYS A 230 15.44 -10.71 -1.05
CA LYS A 230 14.63 -9.67 -0.42
C LYS A 230 13.16 -10.06 -0.41
N LEU A 231 12.51 -9.76 0.72
CA LEU A 231 11.05 -9.75 0.84
C LEU A 231 10.56 -8.29 0.98
N SER A 232 9.60 -7.90 0.14
CA SER A 232 8.85 -6.65 0.29
C SER A 232 7.38 -6.99 0.56
N PHE A 233 6.87 -6.60 1.72
CA PHE A 233 5.52 -6.92 2.16
C PHE A 233 4.73 -5.66 2.52
N THR A 234 3.47 -5.62 2.12
CA THR A 234 2.48 -4.69 2.65
C THR A 234 1.25 -5.48 3.11
N GLY A 235 0.82 -5.26 4.35
CA GLY A 235 -0.32 -5.92 4.95
C GLY A 235 -0.43 -5.68 6.45
N SER A 236 -1.05 -6.61 7.18
CA SER A 236 -1.21 -6.48 8.63
C SER A 236 0.13 -6.59 9.38
N THR A 237 0.23 -5.91 10.52
CA THR A 237 1.41 -5.97 11.40
C THR A 237 1.67 -7.39 11.90
N GLU A 238 0.61 -8.15 12.17
CA GLU A 238 0.71 -9.55 12.62
C GLU A 238 1.41 -10.43 11.57
N VAL A 239 0.94 -10.38 10.32
CA VAL A 239 1.54 -11.14 9.21
C VAL A 239 2.96 -10.65 8.93
N GLY A 240 3.22 -9.35 8.99
CA GLY A 240 4.57 -8.78 8.84
C GLY A 240 5.57 -9.35 9.85
N LYS A 241 5.16 -9.48 11.11
CA LYS A 241 5.98 -10.12 12.17
C LYS A 241 6.27 -11.61 11.88
N ILE A 242 5.29 -12.35 11.33
CA ILE A 242 5.47 -13.75 10.92
C ILE A 242 6.51 -13.84 9.79
N LEU A 243 6.32 -13.08 8.73
CA LEU A 243 7.20 -13.08 7.56
C LEU A 243 8.63 -12.64 7.92
N MET A 244 8.77 -11.67 8.82
CA MET A 244 10.08 -11.24 9.34
C MET A 244 10.81 -12.37 10.07
N ARG A 245 10.11 -13.11 10.96
CA ARG A 245 10.70 -14.27 11.65
C ARG A 245 11.14 -15.36 10.67
N GLN A 246 10.29 -15.69 9.69
CA GLN A 246 10.61 -16.70 8.67
C GLN A 246 11.78 -16.26 7.77
N SER A 247 11.92 -14.97 7.49
CA SER A 247 13.00 -14.42 6.67
C SER A 247 14.37 -14.44 7.37
N ALA A 248 14.40 -14.52 8.70
CA ALA A 248 15.63 -14.51 9.49
C ALA A 248 16.55 -15.70 9.18
N ASP A 249 16.01 -16.88 8.86
CA ASP A 249 16.78 -18.10 8.60
C ASP A 249 17.74 -17.97 7.40
N THR A 250 17.45 -17.08 6.46
CA THR A 250 18.27 -16.84 5.27
C THR A 250 18.91 -15.45 5.25
N VAL A 251 18.74 -14.66 6.33
CA VAL A 251 19.26 -13.28 6.47
C VAL A 251 18.90 -12.38 5.28
N LYS A 252 17.73 -12.63 4.64
CA LYS A 252 17.29 -11.80 3.52
C LYS A 252 16.86 -10.42 3.98
N LYS A 253 17.06 -9.39 3.14
CA LYS A 253 16.50 -8.07 3.42
C LYS A 253 14.98 -8.11 3.46
N VAL A 254 14.40 -7.33 4.37
CA VAL A 254 12.95 -7.15 4.45
C VAL A 254 12.61 -5.67 4.38
N SER A 255 11.55 -5.33 3.62
CA SER A 255 10.84 -4.06 3.70
C SER A 255 9.39 -4.38 4.05
N LEU A 256 8.88 -3.73 5.08
CA LEU A 256 7.56 -4.01 5.65
C LEU A 256 6.79 -2.70 5.73
N GLU A 257 5.64 -2.64 5.05
CA GLU A 257 4.65 -1.59 5.16
C GLU A 257 3.42 -2.19 5.86
N LEU A 258 3.20 -1.79 7.10
CA LEU A 258 2.27 -2.46 8.00
C LEU A 258 1.11 -1.54 8.41
N GLY A 259 0.31 -1.98 9.37
CA GLY A 259 -0.83 -1.24 9.88
C GLY A 259 -0.48 0.12 10.46
N GLY A 260 -1.47 0.97 10.58
CA GLY A 260 -1.36 2.30 11.14
C GLY A 260 -2.48 2.62 12.13
N ASN A 261 -2.29 3.69 12.88
CA ASN A 261 -3.30 4.25 13.78
C ASN A 261 -3.20 5.79 13.76
N ALA A 262 -3.32 6.35 12.56
CA ALA A 262 -3.00 7.74 12.28
C ALA A 262 -3.84 8.71 13.12
N PRO A 263 -3.22 9.64 13.86
CA PRO A 263 -3.90 10.78 14.44
C PRO A 263 -4.18 11.82 13.37
N PHE A 264 -5.35 12.43 13.47
CA PHE A 264 -5.75 13.62 12.71
C PHE A 264 -6.07 14.70 13.73
N ILE A 265 -5.16 15.66 13.90
CA ILE A 265 -5.21 16.64 14.99
C ILE A 265 -5.76 17.97 14.46
N VAL A 266 -6.79 18.50 15.10
CA VAL A 266 -7.37 19.82 14.79
C VAL A 266 -7.18 20.74 15.98
N PHE A 267 -6.27 21.72 15.82
CA PHE A 267 -6.05 22.76 16.83
C PHE A 267 -7.10 23.89 16.73
N ASP A 268 -7.21 24.68 17.78
CA ASP A 268 -8.19 25.77 17.91
C ASP A 268 -7.98 26.92 16.90
N ASP A 269 -6.77 27.08 16.37
CA ASP A 269 -6.41 28.06 15.35
C ASP A 269 -6.57 27.54 13.90
N ALA A 270 -6.97 26.28 13.73
CA ALA A 270 -7.13 25.67 12.42
C ALA A 270 -8.23 26.30 11.58
N ASP A 271 -8.08 26.24 10.25
CA ASP A 271 -9.22 26.41 9.36
C ASP A 271 -10.11 25.19 9.41
N LEU A 272 -11.28 25.32 10.05
CA LEU A 272 -12.18 24.19 10.24
C LEU A 272 -12.78 23.64 8.93
N ASP A 273 -12.97 24.49 7.93
CA ASP A 273 -13.52 24.04 6.65
C ASP A 273 -12.48 23.23 5.88
N GLU A 274 -11.22 23.65 5.88
CA GLU A 274 -10.12 22.87 5.30
C GLU A 274 -9.84 21.61 6.12
N ALA A 275 -9.91 21.67 7.46
CA ALA A 275 -9.75 20.49 8.30
C ALA A 275 -10.84 19.43 8.06
N VAL A 276 -12.09 19.84 7.82
CA VAL A 276 -13.18 18.92 7.46
C VAL A 276 -12.96 18.30 6.09
N LYS A 277 -12.53 19.07 5.09
CA LYS A 277 -12.18 18.53 3.76
C LYS A 277 -11.06 17.49 3.87
N GLY A 278 -10.01 17.81 4.63
CA GLY A 278 -8.92 16.89 4.88
C GLY A 278 -9.34 15.63 5.64
N ALA A 279 -10.21 15.76 6.63
CA ALA A 279 -10.77 14.63 7.36
C ALA A 279 -11.57 13.70 6.43
N LEU A 280 -12.39 14.25 5.54
CA LEU A 280 -13.11 13.46 4.53
C LEU A 280 -12.15 12.70 3.62
N ALA A 281 -11.17 13.39 3.05
CA ALA A 281 -10.21 12.82 2.12
C ALA A 281 -9.33 11.74 2.78
N SER A 282 -8.93 11.95 4.04
CA SER A 282 -8.09 11.02 4.78
C SER A 282 -8.88 9.83 5.35
N LYS A 283 -10.14 10.05 5.82
CA LYS A 283 -10.89 9.02 6.56
C LYS A 283 -11.77 8.14 5.68
N TYR A 284 -12.44 8.72 4.67
CA TYR A 284 -13.48 7.99 3.93
C TYR A 284 -13.03 7.47 2.55
N ARG A 285 -11.85 7.86 2.08
CA ARG A 285 -11.25 7.28 0.86
C ARG A 285 -11.17 5.76 0.99
N ASN A 286 -11.55 5.04 -0.06
CA ASN A 286 -11.62 3.59 -0.11
C ASN A 286 -12.43 2.98 1.06
N SER A 287 -13.52 3.66 1.48
CA SER A 287 -14.35 3.27 2.64
C SER A 287 -13.54 3.17 3.95
N GLY A 288 -12.47 3.97 4.10
CA GLY A 288 -11.57 3.94 5.25
C GLY A 288 -10.59 2.75 5.26
N GLN A 289 -10.53 1.96 4.20
CA GLN A 289 -9.69 0.77 4.08
C GLN A 289 -8.29 1.12 3.57
N THR A 290 -7.61 2.01 4.30
CA THR A 290 -6.31 2.60 3.92
C THR A 290 -5.39 2.65 5.13
N CYS A 291 -4.16 2.16 4.99
CA CYS A 291 -3.18 2.13 6.10
C CYS A 291 -2.79 3.52 6.64
N VAL A 292 -2.89 4.56 5.81
CA VAL A 292 -2.68 5.96 6.20
C VAL A 292 -3.97 6.68 6.57
N CYS A 293 -5.09 5.97 6.66
CA CYS A 293 -6.39 6.53 7.02
C CYS A 293 -6.34 7.17 8.40
N ALA A 294 -6.92 8.37 8.56
CA ALA A 294 -7.15 8.96 9.87
C ALA A 294 -7.97 8.00 10.75
N ASN A 295 -7.35 7.45 11.77
CA ASN A 295 -8.00 6.49 12.66
C ASN A 295 -8.49 7.15 13.95
N ARG A 296 -7.79 8.18 14.44
CA ARG A 296 -8.11 8.94 15.66
C ARG A 296 -8.18 10.42 15.33
N LEU A 297 -9.41 10.99 15.31
CA LEU A 297 -9.60 12.42 15.08
C LEU A 297 -9.50 13.15 16.43
N LEU A 298 -8.35 13.74 16.73
CA LEU A 298 -8.07 14.46 17.95
C LEU A 298 -8.42 15.93 17.74
N VAL A 299 -9.42 16.45 18.45
CA VAL A 299 -9.94 17.81 18.26
C VAL A 299 -9.81 18.61 19.55
N GLN A 300 -9.22 19.81 19.47
CA GLN A 300 -9.05 20.66 20.62
C GLN A 300 -10.41 21.13 21.17
N ALA A 301 -10.53 21.18 22.50
CA ALA A 301 -11.80 21.38 23.19
C ALA A 301 -12.57 22.60 22.71
N GLY A 302 -11.89 23.73 22.46
CA GLY A 302 -12.52 24.97 22.03
C GLY A 302 -13.20 24.92 20.66
N VAL A 303 -12.84 23.96 19.79
CA VAL A 303 -13.41 23.82 18.43
C VAL A 303 -14.09 22.46 18.21
N TYR A 304 -14.13 21.61 19.23
CA TYR A 304 -14.61 20.23 19.13
C TYR A 304 -16.04 20.14 18.60
N ASP A 305 -16.99 20.87 19.21
CA ASP A 305 -18.40 20.78 18.81
C ASP A 305 -18.64 21.39 17.43
N ALA A 306 -17.94 22.49 17.10
CA ALA A 306 -18.02 23.12 15.80
C ALA A 306 -17.46 22.22 14.69
N PHE A 307 -16.31 21.58 14.92
CA PHE A 307 -15.72 20.63 13.98
C PHE A 307 -16.62 19.41 13.80
N ALA A 308 -17.13 18.80 14.90
CA ALA A 308 -18.03 17.66 14.86
C ALA A 308 -19.30 17.95 14.04
N ALA A 309 -19.94 19.10 14.25
CA ALA A 309 -21.13 19.52 13.52
C ALA A 309 -20.83 19.69 12.01
N LYS A 310 -19.74 20.36 11.64
CA LYS A 310 -19.34 20.54 10.24
C LYS A 310 -19.01 19.19 9.58
N LEU A 311 -18.32 18.29 10.29
CA LEU A 311 -17.97 16.96 9.77
C LEU A 311 -19.22 16.12 9.52
N VAL A 312 -20.21 16.15 10.44
CA VAL A 312 -21.50 15.45 10.26
C VAL A 312 -22.20 15.92 8.98
N GLU A 313 -22.30 17.24 8.75
CA GLU A 313 -22.95 17.78 7.55
C GLU A 313 -22.19 17.40 6.26
N ALA A 314 -20.87 17.36 6.31
CA ALA A 314 -20.05 16.96 5.17
C ALA A 314 -20.16 15.45 4.86
N VAL A 315 -20.15 14.60 5.90
CA VAL A 315 -20.25 13.14 5.75
C VAL A 315 -21.64 12.70 5.26
N LYS A 316 -22.71 13.43 5.58
CA LYS A 316 -24.06 13.19 4.99
C LYS A 316 -24.11 13.29 3.47
N GLN A 317 -23.15 13.96 2.85
CA GLN A 317 -23.07 14.08 1.39
C GLN A 317 -22.40 12.87 0.72
N ILE A 318 -21.83 11.95 1.50
CA ILE A 318 -21.23 10.73 0.98
C ILE A 318 -22.33 9.84 0.42
N ARG A 319 -22.23 9.53 -0.88
CA ARG A 319 -23.13 8.59 -1.53
C ARG A 319 -22.53 7.18 -1.51
N VAL A 320 -23.16 6.31 -0.73
CA VAL A 320 -22.82 4.88 -0.67
C VAL A 320 -23.47 4.15 -1.83
N GLY A 321 -22.74 3.27 -2.50
CA GLY A 321 -23.29 2.49 -3.61
C GLY A 321 -22.27 1.63 -4.34
N ASN A 322 -22.72 0.99 -5.43
CA ASN A 322 -21.82 0.28 -6.33
C ASN A 322 -20.87 1.27 -7.00
N GLY A 323 -19.57 1.03 -6.89
CA GLY A 323 -18.54 1.95 -7.37
C GLY A 323 -18.57 2.28 -8.86
N LEU A 324 -19.27 1.49 -9.68
CA LEU A 324 -19.49 1.79 -11.10
C LEU A 324 -20.60 2.82 -11.35
N GLU A 325 -21.45 3.10 -10.36
CA GLU A 325 -22.53 4.07 -10.49
C GLU A 325 -21.99 5.51 -10.41
N ALA A 326 -22.56 6.38 -11.24
CA ALA A 326 -22.18 7.79 -11.27
C ALA A 326 -22.49 8.48 -9.92
N GLY A 327 -21.52 9.24 -9.39
CA GLY A 327 -21.68 10.02 -8.16
C GLY A 327 -21.53 9.20 -6.86
N VAL A 328 -21.29 7.91 -6.93
CA VAL A 328 -20.90 7.11 -5.75
C VAL A 328 -19.53 7.54 -5.30
N SER A 329 -19.39 7.79 -3.99
CA SER A 329 -18.15 8.25 -3.34
C SER A 329 -17.67 7.33 -2.20
N GLN A 330 -18.49 6.32 -1.84
CA GLN A 330 -18.08 5.25 -0.92
C GLN A 330 -18.61 3.91 -1.43
N GLY A 331 -17.72 2.96 -1.66
CA GLY A 331 -18.03 1.58 -2.03
C GLY A 331 -18.27 0.67 -0.82
N PRO A 332 -18.39 -0.65 -1.04
CA PRO A 332 -18.49 -1.65 0.03
C PRO A 332 -17.18 -1.81 0.81
N MET A 333 -17.25 -2.52 1.93
CA MET A 333 -16.10 -3.18 2.55
C MET A 333 -15.71 -4.39 1.72
N ILE A 334 -14.44 -4.79 1.78
CA ILE A 334 -13.92 -5.88 0.93
C ILE A 334 -14.63 -7.22 1.16
N ASN A 335 -14.94 -7.55 2.41
CA ASN A 335 -15.57 -8.81 2.77
C ASN A 335 -16.34 -8.73 4.10
N ALA A 336 -16.98 -9.83 4.50
CA ALA A 336 -17.76 -9.92 5.73
C ALA A 336 -16.91 -9.73 7.00
N GLN A 337 -15.68 -10.25 7.03
CA GLN A 337 -14.78 -10.11 8.18
C GLN A 337 -14.43 -8.65 8.46
N ALA A 338 -14.28 -7.85 7.41
CA ALA A 338 -14.04 -6.41 7.55
C ALA A 338 -15.22 -5.69 8.21
N ILE A 339 -16.46 -6.07 7.88
CA ILE A 339 -17.66 -5.53 8.55
C ILE A 339 -17.74 -5.98 10.00
N GLU A 340 -17.55 -7.27 10.28
CA GLU A 340 -17.59 -7.81 11.63
C GLU A 340 -16.61 -7.09 12.55
N LYS A 341 -15.38 -6.85 12.09
CA LYS A 341 -14.38 -6.06 12.82
C LYS A 341 -14.87 -4.65 13.14
N VAL A 342 -15.47 -3.97 12.17
CA VAL A 342 -16.02 -2.62 12.37
C VAL A 342 -17.14 -2.64 13.38
N GLU A 343 -18.06 -3.60 13.30
CA GLU A 343 -19.18 -3.77 14.25
C GLU A 343 -18.68 -4.05 15.68
N GLU A 344 -17.68 -4.91 15.86
CA GLU A 344 -17.06 -5.18 17.16
C GLU A 344 -16.44 -3.93 17.79
N LEU A 345 -15.66 -3.17 17.02
CA LEU A 345 -15.00 -1.96 17.48
C LEU A 345 -16.01 -0.87 17.86
N MET A 346 -17.07 -0.73 17.08
CA MET A 346 -18.17 0.18 17.39
C MET A 346 -18.95 -0.26 18.61
N GLY A 347 -19.23 -1.55 18.73
CA GLY A 347 -19.91 -2.13 19.90
C GLY A 347 -19.17 -1.84 21.20
N ASP A 348 -17.83 -2.01 21.22
CA ASP A 348 -16.97 -1.65 22.35
C ASP A 348 -17.05 -0.16 22.68
N ALA A 349 -16.96 0.70 21.67
CA ALA A 349 -16.98 2.15 21.87
C ALA A 349 -18.32 2.62 22.45
N VAL A 350 -19.43 2.16 21.91
CA VAL A 350 -20.79 2.51 22.39
C VAL A 350 -21.02 1.98 23.80
N ALA A 351 -20.63 0.74 24.08
CA ALA A 351 -20.74 0.14 25.42
C ALA A 351 -19.95 0.92 26.48
N LYS A 352 -18.87 1.59 26.08
CA LYS A 352 -18.03 2.44 26.94
C LYS A 352 -18.44 3.92 26.94
N GLY A 353 -19.57 4.27 26.33
CA GLY A 353 -20.19 5.60 26.42
C GLY A 353 -19.95 6.51 25.23
N ALA A 354 -19.37 6.05 24.12
CA ALA A 354 -19.33 6.82 22.88
C ALA A 354 -20.75 6.98 22.31
N THR A 355 -20.98 8.12 21.68
CA THR A 355 -22.24 8.44 21.01
C THR A 355 -22.10 8.33 19.50
N VAL A 356 -23.03 7.65 18.84
CA VAL A 356 -23.12 7.62 17.37
C VAL A 356 -23.77 8.91 16.90
N ALA A 357 -22.98 9.83 16.36
CA ALA A 357 -23.47 11.10 15.85
C ALA A 357 -24.03 10.97 14.42
N LEU A 358 -23.55 10.00 13.64
CA LEU A 358 -24.02 9.68 12.30
C LEU A 358 -23.71 8.23 11.95
N GLY A 359 -24.58 7.57 11.16
CA GLY A 359 -24.38 6.22 10.66
C GLY A 359 -24.47 5.16 11.75
N GLY A 360 -23.50 4.24 11.76
CA GLY A 360 -23.36 3.29 12.87
C GLY A 360 -23.88 1.89 12.62
N LYS A 361 -24.27 1.58 11.40
CA LYS A 361 -24.84 0.27 11.05
C LYS A 361 -24.52 -0.13 9.60
N ARG A 362 -24.81 -1.39 9.28
CA ARG A 362 -24.82 -1.85 7.88
C ARG A 362 -25.78 -1.02 7.05
N HIS A 363 -25.37 -0.67 5.86
CA HIS A 363 -26.19 0.11 4.93
C HIS A 363 -27.35 -0.74 4.37
N GLU A 364 -28.47 -0.11 4.02
CA GLU A 364 -29.68 -0.77 3.49
C GLU A 364 -29.46 -1.51 2.16
N LEU A 365 -28.42 -1.18 1.41
CA LEU A 365 -28.00 -1.91 0.20
C LEU A 365 -27.60 -3.35 0.49
N GLY A 366 -27.40 -3.73 1.74
CA GLY A 366 -27.00 -5.09 2.10
C GLY A 366 -25.54 -5.40 1.72
N ALA A 367 -25.27 -6.66 1.35
CA ALA A 367 -23.92 -7.15 1.03
C ALA A 367 -22.89 -6.70 2.08
N THR A 368 -21.79 -6.09 1.65
CA THR A 368 -20.74 -5.59 2.54
C THR A 368 -20.73 -4.06 2.68
N PHE A 369 -21.84 -3.39 2.43
CA PHE A 369 -21.94 -1.94 2.62
C PHE A 369 -22.15 -1.55 4.08
N PHE A 370 -21.40 -0.54 4.52
CA PHE A 370 -21.49 0.03 5.86
C PHE A 370 -21.67 1.55 5.77
N GLU A 371 -22.52 2.11 6.67
CA GLU A 371 -22.78 3.56 6.67
C GLU A 371 -21.52 4.35 7.04
N PRO A 372 -21.23 5.48 6.37
CA PRO A 372 -20.20 6.40 6.83
C PRO A 372 -20.58 6.92 8.22
N THR A 373 -19.69 6.73 9.20
CA THR A 373 -20.01 6.81 10.62
C THR A 373 -19.13 7.80 11.35
N ILE A 374 -19.72 8.53 12.30
CA ILE A 374 -19.02 9.44 13.22
C ILE A 374 -19.37 9.05 14.66
N LEU A 375 -18.36 8.86 15.49
CA LEU A 375 -18.47 8.65 16.92
C LEU A 375 -17.95 9.88 17.68
N THR A 376 -18.71 10.36 18.66
CA THR A 376 -18.32 11.45 19.57
C THR A 376 -18.21 10.94 21.01
N GLY A 377 -17.54 11.70 21.88
CA GLY A 377 -17.32 11.29 23.27
C GLY A 377 -16.40 10.07 23.40
N VAL A 378 -15.53 9.84 22.40
CA VAL A 378 -14.61 8.71 22.42
C VAL A 378 -13.44 8.97 23.37
N THR A 379 -13.04 7.93 24.12
CA THR A 379 -11.94 7.99 25.08
C THR A 379 -10.82 7.00 24.72
N THR A 380 -9.64 7.18 25.32
CA THR A 380 -8.47 6.32 25.12
C THR A 380 -8.65 4.88 25.64
N GLU A 381 -9.68 4.62 26.43
CA GLU A 381 -10.02 3.29 26.98
C GLU A 381 -10.82 2.41 25.99
N MET A 382 -11.26 2.98 24.88
CA MET A 382 -12.01 2.28 23.85
C MET A 382 -11.07 1.63 22.84
N ARG A 383 -11.43 0.45 22.31
CA ARG A 383 -10.61 -0.28 21.34
C ARG A 383 -10.29 0.54 20.08
N VAL A 384 -11.20 1.40 19.62
CA VAL A 384 -11.00 2.32 18.48
C VAL A 384 -9.85 3.32 18.67
N ALA A 385 -9.37 3.52 19.91
CA ALA A 385 -8.20 4.34 20.20
C ALA A 385 -6.87 3.61 19.94
N ARG A 386 -6.87 2.28 20.00
CA ARG A 386 -5.66 1.46 19.95
C ARG A 386 -5.55 0.56 18.75
N GLU A 387 -6.70 0.13 18.20
CA GLU A 387 -6.76 -0.78 17.06
C GLU A 387 -7.04 0.00 15.76
N GLU A 388 -6.40 -0.41 14.67
CA GLU A 388 -6.70 0.10 13.34
C GLU A 388 -8.10 -0.34 12.91
N ILE A 389 -9.00 0.61 12.67
CA ILE A 389 -10.41 0.33 12.33
C ILE A 389 -10.53 -0.28 10.93
N PHE A 390 -9.83 0.28 9.96
CA PHE A 390 -9.83 -0.10 8.55
C PHE A 390 -11.24 -0.12 7.93
N GLY A 391 -12.03 0.89 8.29
CA GLY A 391 -13.43 1.04 7.88
C GLY A 391 -13.91 2.50 7.98
N PRO A 392 -15.16 2.79 7.53
CA PRO A 392 -15.67 4.16 7.40
C PRO A 392 -16.18 4.75 8.72
N VAL A 393 -15.43 4.60 9.81
CA VAL A 393 -15.78 5.10 11.14
C VAL A 393 -14.78 6.14 11.63
N ALA A 394 -15.24 7.33 11.92
CA ALA A 394 -14.45 8.47 12.41
C ALA A 394 -14.71 8.70 13.92
N PRO A 395 -13.85 8.18 14.82
CA PRO A 395 -13.95 8.46 16.24
C PRO A 395 -13.29 9.80 16.58
N LEU A 396 -14.04 10.69 17.25
CA LEU A 396 -13.60 12.01 17.69
C LEU A 396 -13.23 12.00 19.16
N PHE A 397 -11.96 12.35 19.42
CA PHE A 397 -11.39 12.50 20.76
C PHE A 397 -11.21 13.97 21.09
N LYS A 398 -11.40 14.34 22.36
CA LYS A 398 -11.18 15.71 22.83
C LYS A 398 -9.81 15.81 23.53
N PHE A 399 -9.08 16.92 23.27
CA PHE A 399 -7.86 17.27 24.01
C PHE A 399 -7.89 18.75 24.40
N GLU A 400 -7.09 19.12 25.41
CA GLU A 400 -7.08 20.50 25.92
C GLU A 400 -5.87 21.28 25.42
N THR A 401 -4.66 20.73 25.52
CA THR A 401 -3.40 21.43 25.24
C THR A 401 -2.60 20.79 24.10
N GLU A 402 -1.67 21.56 23.50
CA GLU A 402 -0.72 21.05 22.49
C GLU A 402 0.03 19.80 23.00
N ALA A 403 0.43 19.81 24.29
CA ALA A 403 1.12 18.68 24.91
C ALA A 403 0.21 17.43 25.01
N ASP A 404 -1.09 17.61 25.28
CA ASP A 404 -2.05 16.50 25.27
C ASP A 404 -2.20 15.90 23.89
N ALA A 405 -2.31 16.75 22.86
CA ALA A 405 -2.42 16.29 21.48
C ALA A 405 -1.23 15.40 21.07
N VAL A 406 -0.01 15.86 21.34
CA VAL A 406 1.22 15.12 21.02
C VAL A 406 1.29 13.81 21.84
N ARG A 407 1.01 13.86 23.14
CA ARG A 407 0.98 12.68 24.00
C ARG A 407 -0.04 11.65 23.50
N MET A 408 -1.29 12.07 23.23
CA MET A 408 -2.33 11.18 22.71
C MET A 408 -2.00 10.65 21.33
N ALA A 409 -1.42 11.47 20.46
CA ALA A 409 -0.97 11.05 19.14
C ALA A 409 0.07 9.93 19.22
N ASN A 410 1.08 10.07 20.09
CA ASN A 410 2.20 9.13 20.20
C ASN A 410 1.88 7.87 21.06
N ASP A 411 0.76 7.87 21.82
CA ASP A 411 0.31 6.71 22.63
C ASP A 411 -0.24 5.59 21.77
N THR A 412 0.61 5.02 20.95
CA THR A 412 0.32 3.89 20.06
C THR A 412 1.62 3.16 19.70
N GLU A 413 1.50 1.87 19.41
CA GLU A 413 2.61 1.06 18.87
C GLU A 413 2.92 1.35 17.37
N PHE A 414 2.00 2.05 16.70
CA PHE A 414 2.10 2.40 15.28
C PHE A 414 2.80 3.74 15.07
N GLY A 415 3.31 3.96 13.85
CA GLY A 415 3.99 5.20 13.47
C GLY A 415 4.07 5.38 11.95
N LEU A 416 2.95 5.17 11.22
CA LEU A 416 2.94 5.29 9.76
C LEU A 416 2.68 6.73 9.32
N ALA A 417 1.49 7.26 9.53
CA ALA A 417 1.08 8.60 9.11
C ALA A 417 0.46 9.38 10.28
N ALA A 418 0.64 10.69 10.26
CA ALA A 418 -0.03 11.65 11.13
C ALA A 418 -0.46 12.88 10.32
N TYR A 419 -1.54 13.52 10.76
CA TYR A 419 -2.12 14.70 10.14
C TYR A 419 -2.37 15.74 11.21
N PHE A 420 -2.14 17.02 10.92
CA PHE A 420 -2.61 18.07 11.82
C PHE A 420 -2.89 19.39 11.09
N TYR A 421 -3.78 20.18 11.69
CA TYR A 421 -4.23 21.46 11.18
C TYR A 421 -3.97 22.56 12.19
N SER A 422 -3.18 23.59 11.82
CA SER A 422 -2.85 24.78 12.59
C SER A 422 -2.38 25.88 11.66
N ARG A 423 -2.63 27.15 12.04
CA ARG A 423 -2.10 28.33 11.34
C ARG A 423 -0.84 28.89 11.98
N ASP A 424 -0.50 28.50 13.21
CA ASP A 424 0.70 28.93 13.92
C ASP A 424 1.94 28.20 13.42
N ILE A 425 2.84 28.88 12.73
CA ILE A 425 4.06 28.30 12.17
C ILE A 425 4.99 27.73 13.26
N GLY A 426 5.00 28.33 14.46
CA GLY A 426 5.79 27.83 15.58
C GLY A 426 5.24 26.48 16.10
N ARG A 427 3.89 26.37 16.22
CA ARG A 427 3.23 25.11 16.55
C ARG A 427 3.48 24.06 15.49
N VAL A 428 3.41 24.45 14.21
CA VAL A 428 3.66 23.52 13.08
C VAL A 428 5.00 22.81 13.26
N TRP A 429 6.08 23.52 13.51
CA TRP A 429 7.39 22.91 13.71
C TRP A 429 7.48 22.08 15.00
N ARG A 430 7.04 22.65 16.14
CA ARG A 430 7.09 21.93 17.43
C ARG A 430 6.33 20.62 17.40
N VAL A 431 5.13 20.59 16.79
CA VAL A 431 4.28 19.40 16.71
C VAL A 431 4.87 18.40 15.72
N ALA A 432 5.27 18.84 14.53
CA ALA A 432 5.84 17.96 13.51
C ALA A 432 7.08 17.20 13.99
N GLU A 433 7.98 17.90 14.73
CA GLU A 433 9.21 17.30 15.29
C GLU A 433 8.96 16.32 16.45
N GLN A 434 7.84 16.49 17.17
CA GLN A 434 7.51 15.64 18.32
C GLN A 434 6.64 14.42 17.95
N LEU A 435 6.02 14.43 16.77
CA LEU A 435 5.20 13.30 16.32
C LEU A 435 6.08 12.12 15.89
N GLU A 436 5.86 10.96 16.49
CA GLU A 436 6.60 9.71 16.24
C GLU A 436 6.03 8.94 15.05
N TYR A 437 6.09 9.55 13.85
CA TYR A 437 5.53 8.99 12.61
C TYR A 437 6.54 9.10 11.47
N GLY A 438 6.47 8.15 10.54
CA GLY A 438 7.32 8.19 9.33
C GLY A 438 6.89 9.27 8.35
N MET A 439 5.61 9.69 8.40
CA MET A 439 5.03 10.71 7.52
C MET A 439 4.11 11.62 8.31
N VAL A 440 4.24 12.93 8.10
CA VAL A 440 3.40 13.94 8.75
C VAL A 440 2.86 14.91 7.68
N ALA A 441 1.54 15.01 7.57
CA ALA A 441 0.87 15.99 6.72
C ALA A 441 0.39 17.18 7.55
N ILE A 442 0.62 18.38 7.05
CA ILE A 442 0.33 19.65 7.73
C ILE A 442 -0.65 20.44 6.87
N ASN A 443 -1.83 20.71 7.42
CA ASN A 443 -2.94 21.35 6.71
C ASN A 443 -3.32 20.64 5.40
N GLU A 444 -3.17 19.30 5.38
CA GLU A 444 -3.43 18.45 4.24
C GLU A 444 -4.00 17.10 4.70
N GLY A 445 -4.93 16.53 3.94
CA GLY A 445 -5.56 15.24 4.22
C GLY A 445 -5.01 14.08 3.40
N ILE A 446 -4.18 14.35 2.38
CA ILE A 446 -3.59 13.34 1.49
C ILE A 446 -2.08 13.54 1.45
N LEU A 447 -1.30 12.47 1.72
CA LEU A 447 0.16 12.54 1.75
C LEU A 447 0.85 11.58 0.78
N SER A 448 0.09 10.72 0.12
CA SER A 448 0.66 9.69 -0.76
C SER A 448 1.10 10.25 -2.11
N THR A 449 2.39 10.14 -2.42
CA THR A 449 2.98 10.54 -3.71
C THR A 449 4.24 9.70 -3.97
N GLU A 450 4.59 9.51 -5.25
CA GLU A 450 5.77 8.76 -5.67
C GLU A 450 7.09 9.48 -5.36
N VAL A 451 7.05 10.81 -5.26
CA VAL A 451 8.26 11.64 -5.07
C VAL A 451 8.75 11.72 -3.63
N ALA A 452 7.89 11.41 -2.65
CA ALA A 452 8.20 11.44 -1.23
C ALA A 452 8.41 10.04 -0.63
N PRO A 453 9.24 9.88 0.43
CA PRO A 453 9.49 8.59 1.05
C PRO A 453 8.28 8.13 1.87
N PHE A 454 7.54 7.17 1.36
CA PHE A 454 6.43 6.55 2.05
C PHE A 454 6.93 5.44 2.98
N GLY A 455 6.49 5.42 4.23
CA GLY A 455 6.78 4.34 5.17
C GLY A 455 6.70 4.75 6.63
N GLY A 456 6.58 3.75 7.48
CA GLY A 456 6.40 3.91 8.92
C GLY A 456 7.66 3.71 9.75
N ILE A 457 7.49 3.99 11.03
CA ILE A 457 8.42 3.65 12.11
C ILE A 457 7.67 2.80 13.15
N LYS A 458 8.34 2.38 14.23
CA LYS A 458 7.75 1.50 15.25
C LYS A 458 7.20 0.21 14.61
N GLN A 459 5.98 -0.21 14.99
CA GLN A 459 5.35 -1.42 14.44
C GLN A 459 4.59 -1.20 13.11
N SER A 460 4.71 -0.01 12.53
CA SER A 460 4.19 0.26 11.18
C SER A 460 5.14 -0.12 10.06
N GLY A 461 6.38 -0.52 10.36
CA GLY A 461 7.21 -1.13 9.35
C GLY A 461 8.69 -0.75 9.34
N ILE A 462 9.37 -1.18 8.27
CA ILE A 462 10.80 -1.00 8.03
C ILE A 462 11.00 -0.71 6.55
N GLY A 463 11.85 0.27 6.23
CA GLY A 463 12.13 0.69 4.85
C GLY A 463 11.26 1.85 4.40
N ARG A 464 11.47 2.29 3.16
CA ARG A 464 10.70 3.35 2.51
C ARG A 464 10.40 2.98 1.08
N GLU A 465 9.20 3.35 0.60
CA GLU A 465 8.78 3.19 -0.78
C GLU A 465 8.64 4.57 -1.46
N GLY A 466 8.83 4.62 -2.78
CA GLY A 466 8.84 5.90 -3.49
C GLY A 466 10.12 6.70 -3.25
N SER A 467 10.16 7.91 -3.80
CA SER A 467 11.31 8.82 -3.74
C SER A 467 12.64 8.20 -4.20
N LYS A 468 13.72 8.92 -4.07
CA LYS A 468 15.08 8.39 -4.29
C LYS A 468 15.48 7.30 -3.30
N TYR A 469 14.85 7.28 -2.10
CA TYR A 469 15.19 6.30 -1.06
C TYR A 469 14.63 4.90 -1.35
N GLY A 470 13.51 4.81 -2.07
CA GLY A 470 12.82 3.54 -2.32
C GLY A 470 13.62 2.54 -3.17
N VAL A 471 14.61 2.98 -3.94
CA VAL A 471 15.47 2.07 -4.72
C VAL A 471 16.59 1.44 -3.87
N ASP A 472 17.03 2.09 -2.80
CA ASP A 472 18.14 1.64 -1.97
C ASP A 472 17.85 0.28 -1.31
N ASP A 473 16.60 0.00 -1.00
CA ASP A 473 16.18 -1.28 -0.44
C ASP A 473 16.35 -2.47 -1.41
N PHE A 474 16.54 -2.22 -2.70
CA PHE A 474 16.74 -3.22 -3.75
C PHE A 474 18.18 -3.33 -4.23
N LEU A 475 19.10 -2.67 -3.51
CA LEU A 475 20.51 -2.59 -3.84
C LEU A 475 21.39 -3.19 -2.74
N GLU A 476 22.54 -3.71 -3.17
CA GLU A 476 23.67 -4.05 -2.30
C GLU A 476 24.85 -3.12 -2.59
N ILE A 477 25.58 -2.77 -1.55
CA ILE A 477 26.78 -1.92 -1.63
C ILE A 477 28.00 -2.83 -1.68
N LYS A 478 28.82 -2.71 -2.75
CA LYS A 478 30.07 -3.46 -2.91
C LYS A 478 31.27 -2.50 -2.88
N TYR A 479 32.14 -2.72 -1.92
CA TYR A 479 33.41 -2.02 -1.81
C TYR A 479 34.50 -2.72 -2.63
N LEU A 480 35.20 -1.97 -3.48
CA LEU A 480 36.35 -2.40 -4.25
C LEU A 480 37.59 -1.66 -3.77
N CYS A 481 38.61 -2.39 -3.35
CA CYS A 481 39.96 -1.85 -3.08
C CYS A 481 40.89 -2.29 -4.19
N VAL A 482 41.33 -1.34 -5.04
CA VAL A 482 42.16 -1.61 -6.21
C VAL A 482 43.60 -1.21 -5.87
N GLY A 483 44.51 -2.17 -5.85
CA GLY A 483 45.95 -1.92 -5.80
C GLY A 483 46.48 -1.53 -7.18
N LEU A 484 47.29 -0.48 -7.24
CA LEU A 484 47.85 0.04 -8.50
C LEU A 484 49.27 -0.52 -8.82
N GLY A 485 49.73 -1.45 -8.03
CA GLY A 485 51.13 -1.93 -8.09
C GLY A 485 52.11 -0.99 -7.40
N ALA A 486 53.39 -1.31 -7.50
CA ALA A 486 54.47 -0.46 -7.02
C ALA A 486 54.87 0.54 -8.12
#